data_80208bfd404bf1b8aee2fcb12c5412ed
#
_entry.id   80208bfd404bf1b8aee2fcb12c5412ed
#
_cell.length_a   1.000
_cell.length_b   1.000
_cell.length_c   1.000
_cell.angle_alpha   90.00
_cell.angle_beta   90.00
_cell.angle_gamma   90.00
#
_symmetry.space_group_name_H-M   'P 1'
#
loop_
_entity.id
_entity.type
_entity.pdbx_description
1 polymer ?
#
loop_
_entity_poly.entity_id
_entity_poly.type
_entity_poly.pdbx_seq_one_letter_code
_entity_poly.pdbx_strand_id
1 'polypeptide(L)'
;MRTKIPSYRKTNFVLIRKFTDYLHRFFMVLKGGAMEEFTKELLDQLNVDTAFTIGPFAISESVVITWVVMAILVLLSAWLTRGLKVHNPGKKQIVAESIVIWLDKFTISMLGENAKEYSTYISTILLYIGLANIIGIFGMKPPTKDMNVTIALALMSIVLIEVSGIRAKGLKGWIKSFTQPVAVVTPINILEVFTRPLSLCMRLFGNVIGAFVIMEMIKMIVPVFIPTVFSLYFDFFDGFIQAYVFVFLTSLFIAEATETE
;
A
#
# COMPACT_ATOMS: atom_id res chain seq x y z
N MET A 1 58.48 -29.88 -15.74
CA MET A 1 56.97 -30.00 -15.82
C MET A 1 56.32 -29.21 -14.72
N ARG A 2 55.75 -28.05 -15.03
CA ARG A 2 54.96 -27.25 -14.10
C ARG A 2 53.50 -27.59 -14.35
N THR A 3 52.88 -28.34 -13.45
CA THR A 3 51.46 -28.66 -13.49
C THR A 3 50.64 -27.39 -13.18
N LYS A 4 49.87 -26.90 -14.17
CA LYS A 4 48.87 -25.86 -14.02
C LYS A 4 47.75 -26.38 -13.11
N ILE A 5 47.63 -25.84 -11.90
CA ILE A 5 46.50 -26.08 -11.01
C ILE A 5 45.26 -25.44 -11.67
N PRO A 6 44.14 -26.17 -11.84
CA PRO A 6 42.96 -25.64 -12.55
C PRO A 6 42.33 -24.47 -11.81
N SER A 7 41.95 -23.45 -12.54
CA SER A 7 41.35 -22.18 -12.06
C SER A 7 40.07 -22.35 -11.25
N TYR A 8 39.48 -23.52 -11.29
CA TYR A 8 38.25 -23.90 -10.57
C TYR A 8 38.36 -23.83 -9.03
N ARG A 9 39.59 -24.01 -8.49
CA ARG A 9 39.83 -23.97 -7.03
C ARG A 9 39.82 -22.55 -6.45
N LYS A 10 40.11 -21.53 -7.27
CA LYS A 10 40.13 -20.12 -6.81
C LYS A 10 38.73 -19.53 -6.66
N THR A 11 37.78 -19.92 -7.52
CA THR A 11 36.41 -19.40 -7.50
C THR A 11 35.64 -19.91 -6.29
N ASN A 12 35.78 -21.17 -5.92
CA ASN A 12 35.14 -21.73 -4.73
C ASN A 12 35.69 -21.14 -3.43
N PHE A 13 37.00 -20.82 -3.40
CA PHE A 13 37.61 -20.20 -2.22
C PHE A 13 37.13 -18.76 -1.98
N VAL A 14 36.88 -18.00 -3.04
CA VAL A 14 36.31 -16.63 -2.96
C VAL A 14 34.86 -16.67 -2.52
N LEU A 15 34.09 -17.63 -3.02
CA LEU A 15 32.68 -17.82 -2.61
C LEU A 15 32.58 -18.24 -1.14
N ILE A 16 33.39 -19.19 -0.69
CA ILE A 16 33.43 -19.64 0.69
C ILE A 16 33.86 -18.48 1.63
N ARG A 17 34.87 -17.71 1.24
CA ARG A 17 35.34 -16.56 2.03
C ARG A 17 34.25 -15.49 2.13
N LYS A 18 33.57 -15.16 1.05
CA LYS A 18 32.42 -14.25 1.09
C LYS A 18 31.31 -14.79 1.98
N PHE A 19 30.99 -16.06 1.88
CA PHE A 19 29.97 -16.70 2.72
C PHE A 19 30.37 -16.68 4.21
N THR A 20 31.64 -16.89 4.52
CA THR A 20 32.16 -16.80 5.90
C THR A 20 32.13 -15.37 6.43
N ASP A 21 32.45 -14.38 5.59
CA ASP A 21 32.35 -12.96 5.94
C ASP A 21 30.89 -12.56 6.20
N TYR A 22 29.92 -13.09 5.42
CA TYR A 22 28.50 -12.88 5.66
C TYR A 22 28.01 -13.54 6.95
N LEU A 23 28.41 -14.78 7.22
CA LEU A 23 28.13 -15.46 8.47
C LEU A 23 28.73 -14.71 9.67
N HIS A 24 29.94 -14.19 9.54
CA HIS A 24 30.57 -13.41 10.59
C HIS A 24 29.82 -12.09 10.85
N ARG A 25 29.37 -11.39 9.81
CA ARG A 25 28.52 -10.19 9.94
C ARG A 25 27.17 -10.54 10.58
N PHE A 26 26.54 -11.63 10.18
CA PHE A 26 25.29 -12.13 10.79
C PHE A 26 25.48 -12.43 12.29
N PHE A 27 26.58 -13.09 12.68
CA PHE A 27 26.89 -13.34 14.09
C PHE A 27 27.26 -12.06 14.86
N MET A 28 27.85 -11.06 14.20
CA MET A 28 28.12 -9.75 14.81
C MET A 28 26.82 -8.96 15.02
N VAL A 29 25.85 -9.06 14.10
CA VAL A 29 24.49 -8.51 14.26
C VAL A 29 23.80 -9.10 15.48
N LEU A 30 23.94 -10.43 15.69
CA LEU A 30 23.40 -11.10 16.86
C LEU A 30 24.12 -10.73 18.18
N LYS A 31 25.36 -10.21 18.12
CA LYS A 31 26.16 -9.84 19.32
C LYS A 31 25.95 -8.41 19.85
N GLY A 32 24.96 -7.68 19.38
CA GLY A 32 24.52 -6.41 19.99
C GLY A 32 25.18 -5.12 19.42
N GLY A 33 26.39 -5.15 18.90
CA GLY A 33 27.04 -3.94 18.36
C GLY A 33 26.48 -3.49 17.00
N ALA A 34 26.15 -4.43 16.14
CA ALA A 34 25.50 -4.14 14.85
C ALA A 34 24.00 -3.89 15.00
N MET A 35 23.37 -4.29 16.12
CA MET A 35 21.97 -3.98 16.39
C MET A 35 21.75 -2.50 16.66
N GLU A 36 22.68 -1.81 17.31
CA GLU A 36 22.61 -0.35 17.50
C GLU A 36 22.76 0.39 16.16
N GLU A 37 23.71 -0.02 15.32
CA GLU A 37 23.92 0.55 13.99
C GLU A 37 22.72 0.29 13.09
N PHE A 38 22.18 -0.93 13.08
CA PHE A 38 20.96 -1.30 12.38
C PHE A 38 19.75 -0.49 12.86
N THR A 39 19.59 -0.36 14.18
CA THR A 39 18.48 0.42 14.75
C THR A 39 18.57 1.88 14.35
N LYS A 40 19.79 2.45 14.33
CA LYS A 40 20.02 3.82 13.93
C LYS A 40 19.75 4.05 12.43
N GLU A 41 20.22 3.14 11.60
CA GLU A 41 19.98 3.17 10.15
C GLU A 41 18.50 2.96 9.84
N LEU A 42 17.82 2.07 10.56
CA LEU A 42 16.39 1.85 10.46
C LEU A 42 15.60 3.11 10.87
N LEU A 43 15.96 3.73 12.00
CA LEU A 43 15.31 4.95 12.46
C LEU A 43 15.53 6.12 11.48
N ASP A 44 16.72 6.23 10.91
CA ASP A 44 17.06 7.26 9.93
C ASP A 44 16.25 7.06 8.61
N GLN A 45 16.10 5.85 8.19
CA GLN A 45 15.30 5.52 7.00
C GLN A 45 13.78 5.54 7.24
N LEU A 46 13.32 5.36 8.48
CA LEU A 46 11.92 5.57 8.87
C LEU A 46 11.59 7.05 9.04
N ASN A 47 12.60 7.89 9.19
CA ASN A 47 12.42 9.32 9.25
C ASN A 47 11.87 9.84 7.91
N VAL A 48 10.85 10.67 8.00
CA VAL A 48 10.22 11.26 6.83
C VAL A 48 11.05 12.49 6.42
N ASP A 49 11.79 12.33 5.32
CA ASP A 49 12.60 13.44 4.79
C ASP A 49 11.69 14.57 4.31
N THR A 50 12.07 15.82 4.65
CA THR A 50 11.38 17.01 4.14
C THR A 50 11.92 17.34 2.76
N ALA A 51 11.04 17.30 1.73
CA ALA A 51 11.44 17.64 0.38
C ALA A 51 11.72 19.14 0.21
N PHE A 52 10.84 19.98 0.75
CA PHE A 52 11.00 21.43 0.77
C PHE A 52 10.08 22.07 1.81
N THR A 53 10.44 23.29 2.24
CA THR A 53 9.66 24.08 3.21
C THR A 53 9.06 25.30 2.53
N ILE A 54 7.74 25.49 2.67
CA ILE A 54 7.05 26.71 2.23
C ILE A 54 6.59 27.47 3.49
N GLY A 55 7.37 28.44 3.91
CA GLY A 55 7.09 29.19 5.15
C GLY A 55 7.14 28.27 6.39
N PRO A 56 6.07 28.22 7.19
CA PRO A 56 5.99 27.36 8.39
C PRO A 56 5.68 25.89 8.09
N PHE A 57 5.35 25.54 6.84
CA PHE A 57 4.95 24.18 6.46
C PHE A 57 6.11 23.42 5.82
N ALA A 58 6.53 22.33 6.45
CA ALA A 58 7.46 21.36 5.89
C ALA A 58 6.67 20.33 5.07
N ILE A 59 6.96 20.23 3.77
CA ILE A 59 6.34 19.25 2.87
C ILE A 59 7.25 18.03 2.82
N SER A 60 6.70 16.87 3.19
CA SER A 60 7.43 15.61 3.17
C SER A 60 7.62 15.10 1.73
N GLU A 61 8.68 14.33 1.52
CA GLU A 61 8.94 13.63 0.26
C GLU A 61 7.75 12.75 -0.14
N SER A 62 7.10 12.11 0.83
CA SER A 62 5.92 11.25 0.63
C SER A 62 4.74 12.00 -0.01
N VAL A 63 4.54 13.28 0.37
CA VAL A 63 3.47 14.12 -0.23
C VAL A 63 3.80 14.44 -1.68
N VAL A 64 5.06 14.73 -1.99
CA VAL A 64 5.50 15.01 -3.37
C VAL A 64 5.30 13.78 -4.24
N ILE A 65 5.68 12.59 -3.76
CA ILE A 65 5.46 11.33 -4.48
C ILE A 65 3.97 11.06 -4.66
N THR A 66 3.13 11.35 -3.66
CA THR A 66 1.67 11.28 -3.77
C THR A 66 1.16 12.16 -4.92
N TRP A 67 1.65 13.39 -5.06
CA TRP A 67 1.29 14.28 -6.18
C TRP A 67 1.75 13.73 -7.52
N VAL A 68 2.93 13.13 -7.58
CA VAL A 68 3.44 12.47 -8.80
C VAL A 68 2.55 11.30 -9.19
N VAL A 69 2.18 10.44 -8.25
CA VAL A 69 1.26 9.31 -8.47
C VAL A 69 -0.09 9.80 -9.00
N MET A 70 -0.67 10.81 -8.35
CA MET A 70 -1.93 11.40 -8.80
C MET A 70 -1.82 12.02 -10.20
N ALA A 71 -0.74 12.73 -10.47
CA ALA A 71 -0.50 13.32 -11.80
C ALA A 71 -0.39 12.22 -12.87
N ILE A 72 0.33 11.13 -12.60
CA ILE A 72 0.44 9.98 -13.52
C ILE A 72 -0.94 9.40 -13.81
N LEU A 73 -1.77 9.14 -12.77
CA LEU A 73 -3.12 8.60 -12.96
C LEU A 73 -4.01 9.52 -13.77
N VAL A 74 -3.99 10.83 -13.49
CA VAL A 74 -4.79 11.83 -14.23
C VAL A 74 -4.33 11.94 -15.68
N LEU A 75 -3.02 12.00 -15.92
CA LEU A 75 -2.47 12.09 -17.28
C LEU A 75 -2.76 10.83 -18.08
N LEU A 76 -2.64 9.65 -17.45
CA LEU A 76 -2.96 8.37 -18.06
C LEU A 76 -4.44 8.29 -18.43
N SER A 77 -5.33 8.67 -17.51
CA SER A 77 -6.77 8.74 -17.77
C SER A 77 -7.09 9.70 -18.90
N ALA A 78 -6.55 10.92 -18.87
CA ALA A 78 -6.75 11.92 -19.91
C ALA A 78 -6.23 11.45 -21.27
N TRP A 79 -5.09 10.75 -21.29
CA TRP A 79 -4.54 10.20 -22.53
C TRP A 79 -5.39 9.05 -23.09
N LEU A 80 -5.91 8.18 -22.23
CA LEU A 80 -6.78 7.05 -22.62
C LEU A 80 -8.15 7.53 -23.11
N THR A 81 -8.70 8.58 -22.49
CA THR A 81 -10.03 9.12 -22.85
C THR A 81 -9.99 10.15 -23.98
N ARG A 82 -8.81 10.53 -24.47
CA ARG A 82 -8.70 11.50 -25.55
C ARG A 82 -9.11 10.90 -26.89
N GLY A 83 -10.15 11.47 -27.52
CA GLY A 83 -10.60 11.11 -28.85
C GLY A 83 -11.56 9.91 -28.89
N LEU A 84 -12.39 9.75 -27.87
CA LEU A 84 -13.45 8.73 -27.82
C LEU A 84 -14.43 8.93 -28.97
N LYS A 85 -14.80 7.83 -29.63
CA LYS A 85 -15.77 7.79 -30.76
C LYS A 85 -16.90 6.84 -30.46
N VAL A 86 -18.12 7.24 -30.74
CA VAL A 86 -19.32 6.39 -30.56
C VAL A 86 -19.40 5.30 -31.62
N HIS A 87 -18.99 5.62 -32.86
CA HIS A 87 -18.98 4.68 -33.97
C HIS A 87 -17.53 4.32 -34.34
N ASN A 88 -17.25 3.04 -34.50
CA ASN A 88 -15.91 2.49 -34.78
C ASN A 88 -14.85 2.89 -33.74
N PRO A 89 -14.96 2.38 -32.49
CA PRO A 89 -14.01 2.69 -31.45
C PRO A 89 -12.59 2.20 -31.81
N GLY A 90 -11.61 3.04 -31.55
CA GLY A 90 -10.21 2.67 -31.75
C GLY A 90 -9.72 1.64 -30.71
N LYS A 91 -8.64 0.92 -31.00
CA LYS A 91 -8.06 -0.09 -30.09
C LYS A 91 -7.79 0.44 -28.68
N LYS A 92 -7.32 1.70 -28.56
CA LYS A 92 -7.10 2.36 -27.27
C LYS A 92 -8.39 2.49 -26.46
N GLN A 93 -9.48 2.87 -27.11
CA GLN A 93 -10.78 3.04 -26.46
C GLN A 93 -11.32 1.70 -25.96
N ILE A 94 -11.21 0.65 -26.76
CA ILE A 94 -11.65 -0.71 -26.37
C ILE A 94 -10.88 -1.17 -25.11
N VAL A 95 -9.57 -0.93 -25.05
CA VAL A 95 -8.76 -1.26 -23.87
C VAL A 95 -9.20 -0.45 -22.66
N ALA A 96 -9.37 0.86 -22.81
CA ALA A 96 -9.81 1.75 -21.73
C ALA A 96 -11.19 1.34 -21.17
N GLU A 97 -12.15 1.13 -22.07
CA GLU A 97 -13.50 0.66 -21.72
C GLU A 97 -13.47 -0.70 -21.02
N SER A 98 -12.65 -1.64 -21.51
CA SER A 98 -12.49 -2.96 -20.88
C SER A 98 -11.95 -2.86 -19.46
N ILE A 99 -10.96 -1.99 -19.21
CA ILE A 99 -10.40 -1.75 -17.87
C ILE A 99 -11.47 -1.15 -16.96
N VAL A 100 -12.18 -0.11 -17.40
CA VAL A 100 -13.22 0.54 -16.61
C VAL A 100 -14.36 -0.43 -16.29
N ILE A 101 -14.85 -1.19 -17.28
CA ILE A 101 -15.90 -2.18 -17.09
C ILE A 101 -15.45 -3.28 -16.12
N TRP A 102 -14.20 -3.70 -16.21
CA TRP A 102 -13.65 -4.70 -15.29
C TRP A 102 -13.57 -4.16 -13.86
N LEU A 103 -13.03 -2.94 -13.67
CA LEU A 103 -12.97 -2.27 -12.37
C LEU A 103 -14.36 -2.08 -11.77
N ASP A 104 -15.31 -1.62 -12.58
CA ASP A 104 -16.67 -1.36 -12.11
C ASP A 104 -17.37 -2.65 -11.69
N LYS A 105 -17.30 -3.72 -12.51
CA LYS A 105 -17.82 -5.02 -12.12
C LYS A 105 -17.19 -5.57 -10.86
N PHE A 106 -15.86 -5.41 -10.74
CA PHE A 106 -15.11 -5.88 -9.59
C PHE A 106 -15.52 -5.13 -8.31
N THR A 107 -15.61 -3.81 -8.35
CA THR A 107 -16.00 -3.01 -7.17
C THR A 107 -17.48 -3.15 -6.82
N ILE A 108 -18.38 -3.24 -7.80
CA ILE A 108 -19.79 -3.49 -7.55
C ILE A 108 -20.01 -4.86 -6.92
N SER A 109 -19.23 -5.88 -7.31
CA SER A 109 -19.33 -7.21 -6.69
C SER A 109 -18.98 -7.21 -5.20
N MET A 110 -18.17 -6.23 -4.74
CA MET A 110 -17.81 -6.05 -3.33
C MET A 110 -18.79 -5.16 -2.57
N LEU A 111 -19.29 -4.11 -3.23
CA LEU A 111 -20.19 -3.13 -2.64
C LEU A 111 -21.64 -3.60 -2.54
N GLY A 112 -22.06 -4.49 -3.44
CA GLY A 112 -23.46 -4.82 -3.64
C GLY A 112 -24.24 -3.73 -4.40
N GLU A 113 -25.47 -4.03 -4.78
CA GLU A 113 -26.31 -3.12 -5.59
C GLU A 113 -26.69 -1.82 -4.85
N ASN A 114 -26.84 -1.88 -3.53
CA ASN A 114 -27.26 -0.73 -2.72
C ASN A 114 -26.18 0.34 -2.61
N ALA A 115 -24.91 -0.03 -2.81
CA ALA A 115 -23.76 0.87 -2.62
C ALA A 115 -22.99 1.13 -3.92
N LYS A 116 -23.54 0.77 -5.06
CA LYS A 116 -22.85 0.92 -6.38
C LYS A 116 -22.43 2.35 -6.73
N GLU A 117 -23.06 3.35 -6.13
CA GLU A 117 -22.71 4.77 -6.31
C GLU A 117 -21.25 5.04 -5.89
N TYR A 118 -20.71 4.26 -4.96
CA TYR A 118 -19.36 4.40 -4.43
C TYR A 118 -18.31 3.65 -5.24
N SER A 119 -18.71 2.91 -6.30
CA SER A 119 -17.82 2.12 -7.17
C SER A 119 -16.66 2.95 -7.73
N THR A 120 -16.96 4.15 -8.23
CA THR A 120 -15.94 5.05 -8.81
C THR A 120 -14.89 5.47 -7.78
N TYR A 121 -15.30 5.77 -6.56
CA TYR A 121 -14.37 6.13 -5.47
C TYR A 121 -13.47 4.94 -5.11
N ILE A 122 -14.07 3.78 -4.92
CA ILE A 122 -13.37 2.56 -4.57
C ILE A 122 -12.36 2.16 -5.66
N SER A 123 -12.75 2.25 -6.95
CA SER A 123 -11.86 2.02 -8.09
C SER A 123 -10.69 3.02 -8.11
N THR A 124 -10.94 4.28 -7.79
CA THR A 124 -9.91 5.32 -7.74
C THR A 124 -8.89 5.04 -6.65
N ILE A 125 -9.35 4.66 -5.45
CA ILE A 125 -8.46 4.30 -4.34
C ILE A 125 -7.65 3.04 -4.66
N LEU A 126 -8.28 2.01 -5.28
CA LEU A 126 -7.59 0.80 -5.71
C LEU A 126 -6.41 1.13 -6.63
N LEU A 127 -6.65 1.95 -7.65
CA LEU A 127 -5.62 2.38 -8.60
C LEU A 127 -4.54 3.22 -7.92
N TYR A 128 -4.94 4.13 -7.02
CA TYR A 128 -4.00 4.99 -6.31
C TYR A 128 -3.08 4.17 -5.39
N ILE A 129 -3.63 3.34 -4.51
CA ILE A 129 -2.83 2.53 -3.57
C ILE A 129 -1.99 1.51 -4.34
N GLY A 130 -2.56 0.88 -5.38
CA GLY A 130 -1.83 -0.06 -6.23
C GLY A 130 -0.60 0.59 -6.88
N LEU A 131 -0.77 1.77 -7.50
CA LEU A 131 0.35 2.49 -8.12
C LEU A 131 1.32 3.03 -7.08
N ALA A 132 0.83 3.53 -5.94
CA ALA A 132 1.65 4.05 -4.85
C ALA A 132 2.58 2.98 -4.25
N ASN A 133 2.14 1.73 -4.18
CA ASN A 133 2.97 0.62 -3.70
C ASN A 133 3.95 0.13 -4.78
N ILE A 134 3.51 0.07 -6.05
CA ILE A 134 4.37 -0.36 -7.17
C ILE A 134 5.52 0.63 -7.43
N ILE A 135 5.37 1.89 -7.05
CA ILE A 135 6.40 2.90 -7.29
C ILE A 135 7.73 2.58 -6.57
N GLY A 136 7.69 1.73 -5.54
CA GLY A 136 8.86 1.18 -4.85
C GLY A 136 9.81 0.43 -5.78
N ILE A 137 9.30 -0.24 -6.81
CA ILE A 137 10.10 -0.96 -7.82
C ILE A 137 11.02 -0.01 -8.59
N PHE A 138 10.60 1.24 -8.77
CA PHE A 138 11.40 2.29 -9.44
C PHE A 138 12.43 2.95 -8.51
N GLY A 139 12.62 2.42 -7.28
CA GLY A 139 13.55 2.95 -6.30
C GLY A 139 13.07 4.21 -5.57
N MET A 140 11.81 4.59 -5.74
CA MET A 140 11.20 5.70 -5.00
C MET A 140 10.58 5.17 -3.70
N LYS A 141 10.63 5.96 -2.63
CA LYS A 141 10.02 5.56 -1.35
C LYS A 141 8.49 5.52 -1.51
N PRO A 142 7.80 4.40 -1.26
CA PRO A 142 6.34 4.36 -1.34
C PRO A 142 5.71 5.38 -0.39
N PRO A 143 4.74 6.21 -0.82
CA PRO A 143 4.10 7.19 0.05
C PRO A 143 3.34 6.54 1.22
N THR A 144 2.95 5.29 1.09
CA THR A 144 2.32 4.48 2.14
C THR A 144 3.26 4.13 3.30
N LYS A 145 4.57 4.39 3.18
CA LYS A 145 5.56 4.32 4.26
C LYS A 145 5.38 5.46 5.27
N ASP A 146 4.79 6.58 4.86
CA ASP A 146 4.49 7.71 5.73
C ASP A 146 3.16 7.49 6.45
N MET A 147 3.22 7.47 7.78
CA MET A 147 2.02 7.29 8.62
C MET A 147 0.98 8.37 8.39
N ASN A 148 1.38 9.60 8.08
CA ASN A 148 0.44 10.70 7.83
C ASN A 148 -0.39 10.44 6.57
N VAL A 149 0.21 9.88 5.52
CA VAL A 149 -0.49 9.51 4.28
C VAL A 149 -1.48 8.38 4.54
N THR A 150 -1.08 7.36 5.29
CA THR A 150 -1.97 6.23 5.60
C THR A 150 -3.11 6.63 6.54
N ILE A 151 -2.87 7.51 7.51
CA ILE A 151 -3.91 8.10 8.34
C ILE A 151 -4.90 8.91 7.48
N ALA A 152 -4.41 9.73 6.56
CA ALA A 152 -5.27 10.52 5.68
C ALA A 152 -6.17 9.62 4.82
N LEU A 153 -5.64 8.55 4.24
CA LEU A 153 -6.41 7.57 3.46
C LEU A 153 -7.47 6.85 4.32
N ALA A 154 -7.10 6.44 5.53
CA ALA A 154 -8.03 5.80 6.45
C ALA A 154 -9.14 6.75 6.92
N LEU A 155 -8.81 8.02 7.20
CA LEU A 155 -9.80 9.05 7.55
C LEU A 155 -10.74 9.37 6.40
N MET A 156 -10.24 9.47 5.17
CA MET A 156 -11.10 9.63 3.99
C MET A 156 -12.09 8.48 3.86
N SER A 157 -11.62 7.24 4.05
CA SER A 157 -12.46 6.04 3.95
C SER A 157 -13.53 6.01 5.05
N ILE A 158 -13.19 6.31 6.31
CA ILE A 158 -14.19 6.32 7.39
C ILE A 158 -15.24 7.42 7.20
N VAL A 159 -14.83 8.61 6.78
CA VAL A 159 -15.78 9.69 6.47
C VAL A 159 -16.77 9.24 5.39
N LEU A 160 -16.29 8.54 4.36
CA LEU A 160 -17.14 8.01 3.31
C LEU A 160 -18.10 6.94 3.84
N ILE A 161 -17.63 6.01 4.67
CA ILE A 161 -18.43 4.96 5.29
C ILE A 161 -19.57 5.59 6.11
N GLU A 162 -19.24 6.55 6.97
CA GLU A 162 -20.24 7.21 7.81
C GLU A 162 -21.26 8.04 6.99
N VAL A 163 -20.78 8.78 5.98
CA VAL A 163 -21.65 9.54 5.07
C VAL A 163 -22.55 8.59 4.26
N SER A 164 -22.06 7.44 3.83
CA SER A 164 -22.87 6.44 3.11
C SER A 164 -23.99 5.87 4.01
N GLY A 165 -23.67 5.57 5.27
CA GLY A 165 -24.66 5.13 6.26
C GLY A 165 -25.73 6.17 6.56
N ILE A 166 -25.33 7.44 6.73
CA ILE A 166 -26.27 8.56 6.94
C ILE A 166 -27.16 8.76 5.70
N ARG A 167 -26.61 8.63 4.48
CA ARG A 167 -27.42 8.76 3.26
C ARG A 167 -28.45 7.64 3.10
N ALA A 168 -28.06 6.40 3.42
CA ALA A 168 -28.94 5.24 3.26
C ALA A 168 -30.03 5.18 4.33
N LYS A 169 -29.69 5.40 5.61
CA LYS A 169 -30.61 5.21 6.77
C LYS A 169 -31.21 6.51 7.29
N GLY A 170 -30.70 7.66 6.82
CA GLY A 170 -30.98 8.96 7.42
C GLY A 170 -30.33 9.13 8.80
N LEU A 171 -30.20 10.37 9.28
CA LEU A 171 -29.53 10.69 10.54
C LEU A 171 -30.14 9.94 11.75
N LYS A 172 -31.44 9.83 11.81
CA LYS A 172 -32.15 9.13 12.91
C LYS A 172 -31.90 7.61 12.84
N GLY A 173 -31.92 7.01 11.64
CA GLY A 173 -31.64 5.60 11.42
C GLY A 173 -30.18 5.26 11.74
N TRP A 174 -29.26 6.11 11.33
CA TRP A 174 -27.85 5.97 11.62
C TRP A 174 -27.55 5.99 13.13
N ILE A 175 -28.13 6.93 13.90
CA ILE A 175 -27.98 6.95 15.38
C ILE A 175 -28.62 5.70 15.99
N LYS A 176 -29.76 5.24 15.48
CA LYS A 176 -30.43 4.03 15.97
C LYS A 176 -29.61 2.76 15.67
N SER A 177 -28.84 2.71 14.59
CA SER A 177 -28.00 1.56 14.24
C SER A 177 -26.94 1.26 15.30
N PHE A 178 -26.46 2.24 16.05
CA PHE A 178 -25.53 2.01 17.16
C PHE A 178 -26.14 1.20 18.31
N THR A 179 -27.46 1.22 18.46
CA THR A 179 -28.17 0.50 19.53
C THR A 179 -28.71 -0.87 19.09
N GLN A 180 -28.49 -1.26 17.85
CA GLN A 180 -28.94 -2.54 17.30
C GLN A 180 -27.84 -3.60 17.40
N PRO A 181 -28.16 -4.92 17.56
CA PRO A 181 -29.50 -5.46 17.79
C PRO A 181 -30.00 -5.27 19.23
N VAL A 182 -29.14 -4.97 20.19
CA VAL A 182 -29.48 -4.80 21.63
C VAL A 182 -28.67 -3.62 22.18
N ALA A 183 -29.30 -2.79 23.01
CA ALA A 183 -28.67 -1.58 23.58
C ALA A 183 -27.36 -1.85 24.37
N VAL A 184 -27.13 -3.08 24.87
CA VAL A 184 -25.89 -3.48 25.53
C VAL A 184 -24.68 -3.48 24.58
N VAL A 185 -24.89 -3.61 23.27
CA VAL A 185 -23.82 -3.64 22.24
C VAL A 185 -23.38 -2.22 21.85
N THR A 186 -24.13 -1.18 22.23
CA THR A 186 -23.83 0.22 21.88
C THR A 186 -22.36 0.62 22.14
N PRO A 187 -21.71 0.31 23.28
CA PRO A 187 -20.33 0.69 23.51
C PRO A 187 -19.37 0.05 22.49
N ILE A 188 -19.67 -1.19 22.04
CA ILE A 188 -18.86 -1.90 21.04
C ILE A 188 -19.01 -1.26 19.68
N ASN A 189 -20.23 -0.95 19.25
CA ASN A 189 -20.51 -0.29 17.98
C ASN A 189 -19.86 1.11 17.89
N ILE A 190 -19.84 1.85 19.00
CA ILE A 190 -19.12 3.14 19.06
C ILE A 190 -17.61 2.94 18.93
N LEU A 191 -17.05 1.92 19.61
CA LEU A 191 -15.62 1.58 19.49
C LEU A 191 -15.26 1.19 18.06
N GLU A 192 -16.15 0.52 17.33
CA GLU A 192 -15.90 0.13 15.94
C GLU A 192 -15.65 1.33 15.03
N VAL A 193 -16.33 2.44 15.20
CA VAL A 193 -16.11 3.67 14.42
C VAL A 193 -14.66 4.15 14.52
N PHE A 194 -14.00 3.93 15.67
CA PHE A 194 -12.60 4.30 15.87
C PHE A 194 -11.64 3.18 15.45
N THR A 195 -12.00 1.92 15.68
CA THR A 195 -11.11 0.79 15.39
C THR A 195 -11.05 0.46 13.89
N ARG A 196 -12.12 0.72 13.13
CA ARG A 196 -12.14 0.53 11.67
C ARG A 196 -11.04 1.34 10.97
N PRO A 197 -10.98 2.70 11.11
CA PRO A 197 -9.92 3.49 10.47
C PRO A 197 -8.53 3.16 11.04
N LEU A 198 -8.42 2.90 12.34
CA LEU A 198 -7.16 2.50 12.96
C LEU A 198 -6.64 1.20 12.35
N SER A 199 -7.51 0.21 12.19
CA SER A 199 -7.14 -1.07 11.57
C SER A 199 -6.69 -0.92 10.11
N LEU A 200 -7.42 -0.10 9.31
CA LEU A 200 -7.07 0.20 7.92
C LEU A 200 -5.70 0.90 7.82
N CYS A 201 -5.49 1.93 8.65
CA CYS A 201 -4.23 2.68 8.70
C CYS A 201 -3.05 1.79 9.10
N MET A 202 -3.17 1.07 10.23
CA MET A 202 -2.11 0.22 10.76
C MET A 202 -1.77 -0.96 9.84
N ARG A 203 -2.74 -1.47 9.11
CA ARG A 203 -2.51 -2.52 8.13
C ARG A 203 -1.69 -2.01 6.96
N LEU A 204 -2.07 -0.85 6.38
CA LEU A 204 -1.35 -0.27 5.25
C LEU A 204 0.09 0.08 5.65
N PHE A 205 0.26 0.79 6.74
CA PHE A 205 1.53 1.22 7.29
C PHE A 205 2.40 0.04 7.75
N GLY A 206 1.81 -0.89 8.51
CA GLY A 206 2.52 -2.04 9.10
C GLY A 206 3.09 -2.99 8.06
N ASN A 207 2.36 -3.27 6.98
CA ASN A 207 2.85 -4.13 5.91
C ASN A 207 4.06 -3.49 5.19
N VAL A 208 3.96 -2.19 4.85
CA VAL A 208 5.06 -1.49 4.16
C VAL A 208 6.31 -1.40 5.03
N ILE A 209 6.17 -1.09 6.33
CA ILE A 209 7.30 -1.08 7.27
C ILE A 209 7.84 -2.49 7.49
N GLY A 210 6.96 -3.48 7.65
CA GLY A 210 7.36 -4.87 7.83
C GLY A 210 8.19 -5.37 6.65
N ALA A 211 7.72 -5.14 5.43
CA ALA A 211 8.46 -5.45 4.20
C ALA A 211 9.83 -4.74 4.16
N PHE A 212 9.85 -3.45 4.50
CA PHE A 212 11.08 -2.67 4.53
C PHE A 212 12.10 -3.22 5.53
N VAL A 213 11.69 -3.50 6.78
CA VAL A 213 12.57 -4.06 7.82
C VAL A 213 13.14 -5.42 7.38
N ILE A 214 12.29 -6.30 6.83
CA ILE A 214 12.72 -7.61 6.33
C ILE A 214 13.72 -7.45 5.19
N MET A 215 13.48 -6.51 4.26
CA MET A 215 14.39 -6.24 3.15
C MET A 215 15.76 -5.75 3.61
N GLU A 216 15.82 -4.85 4.59
CA GLU A 216 17.10 -4.37 5.15
C GLU A 216 17.86 -5.51 5.85
N MET A 217 17.15 -6.36 6.61
CA MET A 217 17.77 -7.54 7.21
C MET A 217 18.33 -8.49 6.16
N ILE A 218 17.62 -8.74 5.07
CA ILE A 218 18.06 -9.63 3.99
C ILE A 218 19.29 -9.03 3.27
N LYS A 219 19.30 -7.72 3.02
CA LYS A 219 20.46 -7.03 2.40
C LYS A 219 21.73 -7.14 3.23
N MET A 220 21.60 -7.15 4.56
CA MET A 220 22.76 -7.37 5.45
C MET A 220 23.38 -8.76 5.29
N ILE A 221 22.55 -9.79 5.02
CA ILE A 221 23.01 -11.19 4.90
C ILE A 221 23.53 -11.48 3.50
N VAL A 222 22.76 -11.13 2.48
CA VAL A 222 23.09 -11.40 1.05
C VAL A 222 22.74 -10.16 0.20
N PRO A 223 23.70 -9.31 -0.15
CA PRO A 223 23.42 -7.95 -0.61
C PRO A 223 22.89 -7.82 -2.05
N VAL A 224 22.92 -8.85 -2.91
CA VAL A 224 22.63 -8.63 -4.34
C VAL A 224 21.52 -9.51 -4.90
N PHE A 225 21.61 -10.83 -4.80
CA PHE A 225 20.70 -11.71 -5.53
C PHE A 225 19.35 -11.92 -4.80
N ILE A 226 19.41 -12.24 -3.51
CA ILE A 226 18.22 -12.55 -2.70
C ILE A 226 17.33 -11.31 -2.53
N PRO A 227 17.85 -10.11 -2.18
CA PRO A 227 17.02 -8.91 -2.06
C PRO A 227 16.24 -8.57 -3.33
N THR A 228 16.83 -8.76 -4.51
CA THR A 228 16.15 -8.46 -5.78
C THR A 228 14.89 -9.33 -5.99
N VAL A 229 14.95 -10.62 -5.63
CA VAL A 229 13.80 -11.52 -5.74
C VAL A 229 12.73 -11.16 -4.70
N PHE A 230 13.15 -10.87 -3.47
CA PHE A 230 12.22 -10.46 -2.40
C PHE A 230 11.63 -9.06 -2.64
N SER A 231 12.37 -8.12 -3.24
CA SER A 231 11.86 -6.81 -3.64
C SER A 231 10.70 -6.96 -4.64
N LEU A 232 10.86 -7.80 -5.65
CA LEU A 232 9.77 -8.09 -6.59
C LEU A 232 8.53 -8.65 -5.87
N TYR A 233 8.71 -9.50 -4.86
CA TYR A 233 7.62 -10.03 -4.08
C TYR A 233 6.95 -8.96 -3.22
N PHE A 234 7.71 -8.21 -2.42
CA PHE A 234 7.16 -7.21 -1.48
C PHE A 234 6.63 -5.97 -2.20
N ASP A 235 7.34 -5.45 -3.19
CA ASP A 235 6.94 -4.21 -3.87
C ASP A 235 5.80 -4.43 -4.86
N PHE A 236 5.75 -5.59 -5.53
CA PHE A 236 4.72 -5.87 -6.52
C PHE A 236 3.57 -6.67 -5.92
N PHE A 237 3.85 -7.87 -5.42
CA PHE A 237 2.77 -8.81 -5.05
C PHE A 237 2.10 -8.40 -3.74
N ASP A 238 2.86 -8.10 -2.70
CA ASP A 238 2.32 -7.65 -1.42
C ASP A 238 1.66 -6.28 -1.56
N GLY A 239 2.27 -5.35 -2.31
CA GLY A 239 1.67 -4.05 -2.62
C GLY A 239 0.32 -4.15 -3.32
N PHE A 240 0.14 -5.11 -4.23
CA PHE A 240 -1.12 -5.36 -4.92
C PHE A 240 -2.17 -5.98 -4.00
N ILE A 241 -1.78 -6.98 -3.21
CA ILE A 241 -2.64 -7.58 -2.18
C ILE A 241 -3.11 -6.51 -1.18
N GLN A 242 -2.22 -5.63 -0.77
CA GLN A 242 -2.54 -4.56 0.18
C GLN A 242 -3.57 -3.58 -0.38
N ALA A 243 -3.43 -3.17 -1.64
CA ALA A 243 -4.43 -2.33 -2.31
C ALA A 243 -5.79 -3.03 -2.37
N TYR A 244 -5.80 -4.32 -2.73
CA TYR A 244 -7.00 -5.14 -2.76
C TYR A 244 -7.67 -5.24 -1.38
N VAL A 245 -6.92 -5.60 -0.35
CA VAL A 245 -7.46 -5.78 1.01
C VAL A 245 -8.02 -4.48 1.58
N PHE A 246 -7.34 -3.35 1.35
CA PHE A 246 -7.83 -2.03 1.78
C PHE A 246 -9.18 -1.70 1.14
N VAL A 247 -9.29 -1.88 -0.17
CA VAL A 247 -10.51 -1.61 -0.94
C VAL A 247 -11.62 -2.59 -0.56
N PHE A 248 -11.30 -3.87 -0.40
CA PHE A 248 -12.27 -4.89 0.00
C PHE A 248 -12.90 -4.57 1.36
N LEU A 249 -12.10 -4.23 2.36
CA LEU A 249 -12.62 -3.88 3.69
C LEU A 249 -13.40 -2.58 3.68
N THR A 250 -12.93 -1.57 2.96
CA THR A 250 -13.68 -0.31 2.82
C THR A 250 -15.04 -0.57 2.15
N SER A 251 -15.07 -1.39 1.10
CA SER A 251 -16.31 -1.78 0.42
C SER A 251 -17.26 -2.56 1.33
N LEU A 252 -16.72 -3.51 2.12
CA LEU A 252 -17.49 -4.28 3.09
C LEU A 252 -18.15 -3.37 4.13
N PHE A 253 -17.40 -2.41 4.66
CA PHE A 253 -17.92 -1.45 5.64
C PHE A 253 -18.97 -0.50 5.04
N ILE A 254 -18.81 -0.10 3.77
CA ILE A 254 -19.84 0.70 3.07
C ILE A 254 -21.09 -0.15 2.84
N ALA A 255 -20.96 -1.40 2.40
CA ALA A 255 -22.08 -2.31 2.21
C ALA A 255 -22.87 -2.51 3.51
N GLU A 256 -22.18 -2.78 4.62
CA GLU A 256 -22.77 -2.91 5.96
C GLU A 256 -23.47 -1.61 6.42
N ALA A 257 -22.82 -0.47 6.21
CA ALA A 257 -23.38 0.83 6.58
C ALA A 257 -24.65 1.18 5.78
N THR A 258 -24.73 0.75 4.52
CA THR A 258 -25.86 1.04 3.60
C THR A 258 -26.95 -0.03 3.62
N GLU A 259 -26.73 -1.15 4.28
CA GLU A 259 -27.74 -2.21 4.41
C GLU A 259 -28.91 -1.70 5.27
N THR A 260 -30.07 -1.61 4.66
CA THR A 260 -31.34 -1.25 5.33
C THR A 260 -32.11 -2.53 5.59
N GLU A 261 -32.42 -2.82 6.84
CA GLU A 261 -33.34 -3.88 7.24
C GLU A 261 -34.78 -3.65 6.73
#